data_b68c95e1b0a25b95f4d1b22a8c8b1af6
#
_entry.id   b68c95e1b0a25b95f4d1b22a8c8b1af6
#
_cell.length_a   1.000
_cell.length_b   1.000
_cell.length_c   1.000
_cell.angle_alpha   90.00
_cell.angle_beta   90.00
_cell.angle_gamma   90.00
#
_symmetry.space_group_name_H-M   'P 1'
#
loop_
_entity.id
_entity.type
_entity.pdbx_description
1 polymer ?
#
loop_
_entity_poly.entity_id
_entity_poly.type
_entity_poly.pdbx_seq_one_letter_code
_entity_poly.pdbx_strand_id
1 'polypeptide(L)'
;NKMWREIAVSFKLKSPLHIGYMPFKGSVISPTRYYVPGRNLWGAVTKHITEYLHKNPTAEDYRNIGAIVRDNFRFSYFYVCDGINIYFPRYTEQGLKYGNISRSEFEHKFIGSQISTAIDASGTAKDESLHEIEFIDNKFKDSNGNIRDVRITGCVWVREDAEIGDKKITGSNKEGILVERFNVIEKLILGGESKYGFGHVLFDPIDGVRFPVAPCETEELKIKLNDNYIIAHLKYSKGVKFKGDVELLTGRGYYDPKVSDSKASDMP
;
A
#
# COMPACT_ATOMS: atom_id res chain seq x y z
N ASN A 1 -10.74 -16.59 -23.21
CA ASN A 1 -9.82 -15.51 -22.85
C ASN A 1 -10.06 -15.16 -21.39
N LYS A 2 -9.03 -15.33 -20.57
CA LYS A 2 -9.08 -14.96 -19.15
C LYS A 2 -8.93 -13.44 -19.05
N MET A 3 -10.00 -12.76 -18.67
CA MET A 3 -9.99 -11.30 -18.52
C MET A 3 -9.68 -10.88 -17.10
N TRP A 4 -9.21 -9.66 -16.92
CA TRP A 4 -8.99 -9.03 -15.65
C TRP A 4 -10.11 -8.06 -15.33
N ARG A 5 -10.72 -8.20 -14.16
CA ARG A 5 -11.69 -7.24 -13.65
C ARG A 5 -10.95 -6.15 -12.90
N GLU A 6 -11.14 -4.91 -13.31
CA GLU A 6 -10.64 -3.75 -12.59
C GLU A 6 -11.60 -3.35 -11.47
N ILE A 7 -11.05 -3.14 -10.29
CA ILE A 7 -11.78 -2.71 -9.11
C ILE A 7 -11.07 -1.48 -8.55
N ALA A 8 -11.72 -0.33 -8.61
CA ALA A 8 -11.25 0.88 -7.93
C ALA A 8 -11.46 0.72 -6.43
N VAL A 9 -10.40 0.86 -5.68
CA VAL A 9 -10.39 0.64 -4.23
C VAL A 9 -9.96 1.90 -3.54
N SER A 10 -10.72 2.31 -2.53
CA SER A 10 -10.38 3.38 -1.63
C SER A 10 -10.45 2.88 -0.19
N PHE A 11 -9.44 3.26 0.59
CA PHE A 11 -9.41 3.02 2.03
C PHE A 11 -9.40 4.34 2.78
N LYS A 12 -10.25 4.46 3.79
CA LYS A 12 -10.15 5.50 4.79
C LYS A 12 -9.07 5.12 5.82
N LEU A 13 -8.15 6.02 6.12
CA LEU A 13 -7.17 5.83 7.18
C LEU A 13 -7.85 5.99 8.54
N LYS A 14 -7.84 4.94 9.34
CA LYS A 14 -8.38 4.94 10.71
C LYS A 14 -7.33 5.37 11.73
N SER A 15 -6.08 5.24 11.38
CA SER A 15 -4.91 5.66 12.15
C SER A 15 -3.81 6.16 11.20
N PRO A 16 -2.78 6.86 11.70
CA PRO A 16 -1.63 7.26 10.89
C PRO A 16 -1.00 6.09 10.15
N LEU A 17 -0.46 6.34 8.97
CA LEU A 17 0.10 5.31 8.09
C LEU A 17 1.59 5.57 7.84
N HIS A 18 2.44 4.66 8.32
CA HIS A 18 3.88 4.69 8.08
C HIS A 18 4.27 3.62 7.04
N ILE A 19 4.73 4.05 5.87
CA ILE A 19 5.28 3.19 4.83
C ILE A 19 6.78 3.46 4.74
N GLY A 20 7.53 2.84 5.64
CA GLY A 20 8.96 3.06 5.76
C GLY A 20 9.75 2.67 4.51
N TYR A 21 10.86 3.37 4.29
CA TYR A 21 11.90 2.99 3.37
C TYR A 21 13.25 3.14 4.05
N MET A 22 14.32 2.64 3.44
CA MET A 22 15.62 2.63 4.07
C MET A 22 16.13 4.07 4.27
N PRO A 23 16.29 4.54 5.50
CA PRO A 23 16.83 5.86 5.77
C PRO A 23 18.33 5.90 5.43
N PHE A 24 18.88 7.09 5.26
CA PHE A 24 20.32 7.26 5.18
C PHE A 24 20.99 6.79 6.47
N LYS A 25 22.18 6.20 6.36
CA LYS A 25 22.95 5.74 7.50
C LYS A 25 23.16 6.90 8.51
N GLY A 26 22.77 6.69 9.76
CA GLY A 26 22.83 7.72 10.82
C GLY A 26 21.63 8.66 10.88
N SER A 27 20.57 8.43 10.10
CA SER A 27 19.34 9.19 10.22
C SER A 27 18.61 8.84 11.52
N VAL A 28 18.23 9.86 12.27
CA VAL A 28 17.34 9.75 13.46
C VAL A 28 15.87 9.69 13.02
N ILE A 29 15.59 10.13 11.78
CA ILE A 29 14.24 10.16 11.22
C ILE A 29 14.01 8.87 10.44
N SER A 30 12.89 8.19 10.73
CA SER A 30 12.34 7.10 9.94
C SER A 30 11.31 7.67 8.95
N PRO A 31 11.71 7.92 7.69
CA PRO A 31 10.86 8.59 6.72
C PRO A 31 9.77 7.66 6.20
N THR A 32 8.63 8.23 5.78
CA THR A 32 7.54 7.49 5.14
C THR A 32 7.49 7.74 3.63
N ARG A 33 7.06 6.74 2.86
CA ARG A 33 6.60 6.97 1.49
C ARG A 33 5.25 7.67 1.50
N TYR A 34 5.03 8.53 0.53
CA TYR A 34 3.76 9.26 0.37
C TYR A 34 2.75 8.48 -0.50
N TYR A 35 2.99 7.19 -0.66
CA TYR A 35 2.15 6.22 -1.34
C TYR A 35 2.35 4.82 -0.74
N VAL A 36 1.42 3.91 -1.01
CA VAL A 36 1.52 2.51 -0.58
C VAL A 36 1.88 1.65 -1.79
N PRO A 37 3.04 0.99 -1.80
CA PRO A 37 3.39 0.04 -2.85
C PRO A 37 2.42 -1.14 -2.90
N GLY A 38 2.15 -1.66 -4.11
CA GLY A 38 1.25 -2.77 -4.32
C GLY A 38 1.59 -4.03 -3.52
N ARG A 39 2.88 -4.27 -3.24
CA ARG A 39 3.32 -5.40 -2.41
C ARG A 39 2.82 -5.32 -0.95
N ASN A 40 2.64 -4.11 -0.39
CA ASN A 40 2.06 -3.96 0.95
C ASN A 40 0.60 -4.44 0.94
N LEU A 41 -0.13 -4.15 -0.14
CA LEU A 41 -1.50 -4.65 -0.34
C LEU A 41 -1.51 -6.16 -0.52
N TRP A 42 -0.60 -6.69 -1.37
CA TRP A 42 -0.45 -8.13 -1.56
C TRP A 42 -0.23 -8.86 -0.22
N GLY A 43 0.69 -8.37 0.62
CA GLY A 43 0.97 -8.96 1.93
C GLY A 43 -0.21 -8.90 2.89
N ALA A 44 -0.89 -7.75 2.97
CA ALA A 44 -2.05 -7.57 3.84
C ALA A 44 -3.26 -8.41 3.39
N VAL A 45 -3.53 -8.47 2.09
CA VAL A 45 -4.60 -9.31 1.52
C VAL A 45 -4.29 -10.80 1.72
N THR A 46 -3.05 -11.23 1.45
CA THR A 46 -2.61 -12.60 1.71
C THR A 46 -2.83 -12.99 3.17
N LYS A 47 -2.41 -12.14 4.10
CA LYS A 47 -2.60 -12.36 5.53
C LYS A 47 -4.09 -12.51 5.87
N HIS A 48 -4.92 -11.57 5.41
CA HIS A 48 -6.33 -11.53 5.75
C HIS A 48 -7.11 -12.73 5.21
N ILE A 49 -6.82 -13.17 3.97
CA ILE A 49 -7.39 -14.38 3.40
C ILE A 49 -6.93 -15.63 4.16
N THR A 50 -5.63 -15.72 4.48
CA THR A 50 -5.09 -16.90 5.17
C THR A 50 -5.73 -17.05 6.55
N GLU A 51 -5.85 -15.97 7.31
CA GLU A 51 -6.48 -15.98 8.63
C GLU A 51 -7.99 -16.24 8.59
N TYR A 52 -8.65 -15.90 7.48
CA TYR A 52 -10.06 -16.26 7.27
C TYR A 52 -10.24 -17.74 6.98
N LEU A 53 -9.36 -18.35 6.17
CA LEU A 53 -9.49 -19.73 5.74
C LEU A 53 -8.95 -20.73 6.78
N HIS A 54 -7.97 -20.33 7.58
CA HIS A 54 -7.26 -21.20 8.52
C HIS A 54 -7.33 -20.65 9.95
N LYS A 55 -7.88 -21.46 10.86
CA LYS A 55 -7.98 -21.07 12.29
C LYS A 55 -6.62 -20.92 12.96
N ASN A 56 -5.64 -21.73 12.57
CA ASN A 56 -4.26 -21.70 13.07
C ASN A 56 -3.31 -21.79 11.87
N PRO A 57 -3.10 -20.70 11.13
CA PRO A 57 -2.34 -20.74 9.90
C PRO A 57 -0.86 -21.01 10.17
N THR A 58 -0.26 -21.80 9.29
CA THR A 58 1.16 -22.11 9.26
C THR A 58 1.89 -21.21 8.25
N ALA A 59 3.23 -21.24 8.29
CA ALA A 59 4.06 -20.57 7.29
C ALA A 59 3.73 -21.02 5.85
N GLU A 60 3.42 -22.31 5.69
CA GLU A 60 3.08 -22.89 4.39
C GLU A 60 1.73 -22.37 3.88
N ASP A 61 0.72 -22.22 4.75
CA ASP A 61 -0.57 -21.64 4.38
C ASP A 61 -0.39 -20.22 3.83
N TYR A 62 0.41 -19.39 4.49
CA TYR A 62 0.72 -18.03 3.99
C TYR A 62 1.45 -18.04 2.65
N ARG A 63 2.39 -18.97 2.42
CA ARG A 63 3.08 -19.09 1.12
C ARG A 63 2.12 -19.51 0.02
N ASN A 64 1.28 -20.50 0.28
CA ASN A 64 0.33 -21.03 -0.69
C ASN A 64 -0.72 -19.97 -1.06
N ILE A 65 -1.34 -19.33 -0.09
CA ILE A 65 -2.29 -18.24 -0.34
C ILE A 65 -1.59 -17.05 -1.02
N GLY A 66 -0.38 -16.70 -0.58
CA GLY A 66 0.41 -15.64 -1.21
C GLY A 66 0.71 -15.90 -2.68
N ALA A 67 0.99 -17.14 -3.06
CA ALA A 67 1.17 -17.53 -4.46
C ALA A 67 -0.13 -17.38 -5.25
N ILE A 68 -1.27 -17.83 -4.70
CA ILE A 68 -2.59 -17.69 -5.34
C ILE A 68 -2.93 -16.20 -5.53
N VAL A 69 -2.73 -15.37 -4.52
CA VAL A 69 -2.96 -13.91 -4.60
C VAL A 69 -2.04 -13.30 -5.66
N ARG A 70 -0.74 -13.64 -5.69
CA ARG A 70 0.19 -13.16 -6.71
C ARG A 70 -0.25 -13.51 -8.13
N ASP A 71 -0.76 -14.72 -8.34
CA ASP A 71 -1.10 -15.21 -9.68
C ASP A 71 -2.45 -14.66 -10.17
N ASN A 72 -3.36 -14.32 -9.27
CA ASN A 72 -4.72 -13.90 -9.59
C ASN A 72 -5.02 -12.42 -9.32
N PHE A 73 -4.13 -11.69 -8.67
CA PHE A 73 -4.31 -10.27 -8.37
C PHE A 73 -3.15 -9.44 -8.91
N ARG A 74 -3.45 -8.20 -9.26
CA ARG A 74 -2.45 -7.15 -9.49
C ARG A 74 -2.87 -5.91 -8.72
N PHE A 75 -1.91 -5.25 -8.12
CA PHE A 75 -2.16 -4.05 -7.30
C PHE A 75 -1.42 -2.88 -7.91
N SER A 76 -2.11 -1.78 -8.14
CA SER A 76 -1.43 -0.50 -8.36
C SER A 76 -0.78 -0.03 -7.05
N TYR A 77 -0.01 1.05 -7.12
CA TYR A 77 0.28 1.85 -5.95
C TYR A 77 -1.00 2.55 -5.49
N PHE A 78 -1.12 2.77 -4.19
CA PHE A 78 -2.23 3.53 -3.61
C PHE A 78 -1.72 4.89 -3.18
N TYR A 79 -2.38 5.93 -3.65
CA TYR A 79 -1.98 7.32 -3.45
C TYR A 79 -2.93 8.00 -2.48
N VAL A 80 -2.40 9.01 -1.76
CA VAL A 80 -3.20 9.85 -0.88
C VAL A 80 -4.34 10.49 -1.66
N CYS A 81 -5.52 10.50 -1.05
CA CYS A 81 -6.73 11.08 -1.61
C CYS A 81 -7.50 11.85 -0.53
N ASP A 82 -8.00 13.03 -0.85
CA ASP A 82 -8.83 13.84 0.05
C ASP A 82 -10.34 13.58 -0.07
N GLY A 83 -10.70 12.55 -0.87
CA GLY A 83 -12.09 12.21 -1.18
C GLY A 83 -12.57 12.77 -2.52
N ILE A 84 -11.79 13.65 -3.14
CA ILE A 84 -12.07 14.26 -4.44
C ILE A 84 -10.87 14.08 -5.38
N ASN A 85 -9.67 14.44 -4.89
CA ASN A 85 -8.44 14.46 -5.66
C ASN A 85 -7.52 13.32 -5.23
N ILE A 86 -6.91 12.63 -6.19
CA ILE A 86 -5.83 11.68 -5.97
C ILE A 86 -4.51 12.43 -6.21
N TYR A 87 -3.61 12.38 -5.25
CA TYR A 87 -2.35 13.12 -5.26
C TYR A 87 -1.22 12.26 -5.85
N PHE A 88 -1.23 12.10 -7.19
CA PHE A 88 -0.16 11.42 -7.91
C PHE A 88 1.13 12.26 -7.91
N PRO A 89 2.29 11.66 -7.61
CA PRO A 89 3.58 12.34 -7.76
C PRO A 89 3.91 12.53 -9.25
N ARG A 90 4.38 13.71 -9.62
CA ARG A 90 4.87 14.00 -10.98
C ARG A 90 5.97 15.06 -10.95
N TYR A 91 6.97 14.87 -11.78
CA TYR A 91 8.00 15.88 -12.01
C TYR A 91 7.52 16.91 -13.03
N THR A 92 7.63 18.17 -12.69
CA THR A 92 7.32 19.31 -13.56
C THR A 92 8.55 20.21 -13.69
N GLU A 93 8.50 21.22 -14.54
CA GLU A 93 9.55 22.24 -14.61
C GLU A 93 9.75 23.00 -13.28
N GLN A 94 8.71 23.03 -12.45
CA GLN A 94 8.72 23.66 -11.13
C GLN A 94 9.09 22.67 -9.99
N GLY A 95 9.57 21.48 -10.33
CA GLY A 95 9.93 20.42 -9.40
C GLY A 95 8.84 19.35 -9.20
N LEU A 96 8.98 18.58 -8.13
CA LEU A 96 8.04 17.48 -7.77
C LEU A 96 6.75 18.07 -7.23
N LYS A 97 5.64 17.68 -7.85
CA LYS A 97 4.27 17.99 -7.40
C LYS A 97 3.50 16.72 -7.07
N TYR A 98 2.49 16.86 -6.23
CA TYR A 98 1.50 15.84 -5.91
C TYR A 98 0.12 16.32 -6.36
N GLY A 99 -0.41 15.72 -7.43
CA GLY A 99 -1.57 16.29 -8.11
C GLY A 99 -1.29 17.72 -8.59
N ASN A 100 -2.05 18.68 -8.08
CA ASN A 100 -1.92 20.10 -8.45
C ASN A 100 -1.15 20.96 -7.42
N ILE A 101 -0.72 20.38 -6.30
CA ILE A 101 -0.03 21.08 -5.23
C ILE A 101 1.47 20.77 -5.22
N SER A 102 2.26 21.66 -4.67
CA SER A 102 3.69 21.46 -4.47
C SER A 102 3.96 20.35 -3.45
N ARG A 103 5.18 19.82 -3.45
CA ARG A 103 5.62 18.88 -2.43
C ARG A 103 5.46 19.43 -1.01
N SER A 104 5.85 20.69 -0.78
CA SER A 104 5.76 21.33 0.53
C SER A 104 4.31 21.49 1.01
N GLU A 105 3.40 21.86 0.10
CA GLU A 105 1.96 21.95 0.42
C GLU A 105 1.36 20.57 0.74
N PHE A 106 1.77 19.55 0.01
CA PHE A 106 1.36 18.16 0.27
C PHE A 106 1.84 17.69 1.65
N GLU A 107 3.12 17.93 1.96
CA GLU A 107 3.72 17.57 3.25
C GLU A 107 3.00 18.31 4.40
N HIS A 108 2.80 19.61 4.26
CA HIS A 108 2.06 20.39 5.27
C HIS A 108 0.63 19.91 5.51
N LYS A 109 -0.01 19.40 4.46
CA LYS A 109 -1.42 18.98 4.51
C LYS A 109 -1.61 17.56 5.04
N PHE A 110 -0.69 16.65 4.73
CA PHE A 110 -0.92 15.21 4.93
C PHE A 110 0.16 14.49 5.72
N ILE A 111 1.31 15.11 5.95
CA ILE A 111 2.44 14.42 6.59
C ILE A 111 2.64 14.95 8.00
N GLY A 112 2.63 14.04 8.96
CA GLY A 112 2.97 14.30 10.33
C GLY A 112 4.23 13.57 10.76
N SER A 113 4.75 13.92 11.93
CA SER A 113 5.83 13.20 12.57
C SER A 113 5.59 13.06 14.07
N GLN A 114 6.14 11.99 14.64
CA GLN A 114 6.10 11.73 16.06
C GLN A 114 7.48 11.37 16.57
N ILE A 115 7.92 12.10 17.57
CA ILE A 115 9.17 11.80 18.27
C ILE A 115 8.88 10.75 19.34
N SER A 116 9.70 9.71 19.39
CA SER A 116 9.64 8.64 20.37
C SER A 116 11.02 8.37 20.97
N THR A 117 11.03 8.01 22.25
CA THR A 117 12.24 7.58 22.95
C THR A 117 11.94 6.37 23.82
N ALA A 118 12.91 5.46 23.93
CA ALA A 118 12.78 4.38 24.89
C ALA A 118 13.04 4.91 26.31
N ILE A 119 12.25 4.43 27.26
CA ILE A 119 12.40 4.73 28.69
C ILE A 119 13.10 3.53 29.35
N ASP A 120 14.10 3.78 30.15
CA ASP A 120 14.77 2.75 30.95
C ASP A 120 13.96 2.37 32.21
N ALA A 121 14.45 1.40 32.97
CA ALA A 121 13.81 0.93 34.20
C ALA A 121 13.71 2.00 35.32
N SER A 122 14.49 3.09 35.22
CA SER A 122 14.45 4.23 36.15
C SER A 122 13.46 5.32 35.74
N GLY A 123 12.81 5.17 34.56
CA GLY A 123 11.86 6.16 34.01
C GLY A 123 12.54 7.32 33.28
N THR A 124 13.83 7.24 33.02
CA THR A 124 14.61 8.21 32.26
C THR A 124 14.68 7.81 30.78
N ALA A 125 14.81 8.80 29.88
CA ALA A 125 15.04 8.53 28.46
C ALA A 125 16.39 7.79 28.30
N LYS A 126 16.36 6.66 27.60
CA LYS A 126 17.55 5.90 27.27
C LYS A 126 18.40 6.66 26.28
N ASP A 127 19.71 6.78 26.54
CA ASP A 127 20.64 7.42 25.61
C ASP A 127 20.56 6.79 24.20
N GLU A 128 20.70 7.63 23.18
CA GLU A 128 20.66 7.26 21.74
C GLU A 128 19.37 6.56 21.28
N SER A 129 18.27 6.65 22.04
CA SER A 129 17.00 6.02 21.70
C SER A 129 15.97 6.99 21.08
N LEU A 130 16.34 8.27 20.93
CA LEU A 130 15.49 9.26 20.28
C LEU A 130 15.37 8.94 18.80
N HIS A 131 14.15 8.74 18.34
CA HIS A 131 13.84 8.57 16.91
C HIS A 131 12.55 9.29 16.56
N GLU A 132 12.50 9.80 15.36
CA GLU A 132 11.34 10.45 14.80
C GLU A 132 10.75 9.54 13.72
N ILE A 133 9.44 9.32 13.78
CA ILE A 133 8.70 8.52 12.79
C ILE A 133 7.82 9.48 12.01
N GLU A 134 8.04 9.57 10.71
CA GLU A 134 7.20 10.29 9.79
C GLU A 134 6.05 9.40 9.32
N PHE A 135 4.87 9.95 9.08
CA PHE A 135 3.69 9.19 8.67
C PHE A 135 2.71 10.05 7.85
N ILE A 136 1.85 9.38 7.11
CA ILE A 136 0.67 10.00 6.50
C ILE A 136 -0.40 10.11 7.58
N ASP A 137 -0.85 11.35 7.85
CA ASP A 137 -1.93 11.61 8.79
C ASP A 137 -3.25 10.97 8.33
N ASN A 138 -4.07 10.55 9.29
CA ASN A 138 -5.40 10.02 9.01
C ASN A 138 -6.49 11.13 8.93
N LYS A 139 -6.12 12.38 9.19
CA LYS A 139 -6.98 13.56 9.11
C LYS A 139 -6.24 14.73 8.46
N PHE A 140 -6.97 15.59 7.78
CA PHE A 140 -6.45 16.85 7.25
C PHE A 140 -7.49 17.97 7.43
N LYS A 141 -7.06 19.23 7.33
CA LYS A 141 -7.95 20.39 7.27
C LYS A 141 -8.21 20.75 5.80
N ASP A 142 -9.48 20.85 5.43
CA ASP A 142 -9.88 21.39 4.13
C ASP A 142 -9.71 22.91 4.04
N SER A 143 -9.96 23.50 2.88
CA SER A 143 -9.85 24.96 2.66
C SER A 143 -10.76 25.80 3.55
N ASN A 144 -11.80 25.20 4.10
CA ASN A 144 -12.74 25.86 5.03
C ASN A 144 -12.37 25.63 6.49
N GLY A 145 -11.25 24.96 6.76
CA GLY A 145 -10.79 24.63 8.11
C GLY A 145 -11.48 23.40 8.75
N ASN A 146 -12.34 22.69 8.02
CA ASN A 146 -13.01 21.50 8.53
C ASN A 146 -12.04 20.30 8.52
N ILE A 147 -12.13 19.47 9.57
CA ILE A 147 -11.38 18.23 9.67
C ILE A 147 -12.05 17.16 8.79
N ARG A 148 -11.27 16.59 7.89
CA ARG A 148 -11.67 15.54 6.95
C ARG A 148 -10.81 14.29 7.11
N ASP A 149 -11.36 13.15 6.67
CA ASP A 149 -10.63 11.89 6.62
C ASP A 149 -9.66 11.87 5.44
N VAL A 150 -8.43 11.42 5.70
CA VAL A 150 -7.48 11.07 4.64
C VAL A 150 -7.80 9.67 4.15
N ARG A 151 -7.69 9.48 2.84
CA ARG A 151 -7.84 8.20 2.16
C ARG A 151 -6.60 7.86 1.35
N ILE A 152 -6.47 6.60 1.01
CA ILE A 152 -5.57 6.12 -0.03
C ILE A 152 -6.39 5.40 -1.09
N THR A 153 -6.09 5.66 -2.35
CA THR A 153 -6.88 5.16 -3.48
C THR A 153 -5.98 4.56 -4.55
N GLY A 154 -6.42 3.45 -5.10
CA GLY A 154 -5.72 2.73 -6.16
C GLY A 154 -6.66 1.77 -6.90
N CYS A 155 -6.08 0.91 -7.73
CA CYS A 155 -6.78 -0.16 -8.43
C CYS A 155 -6.26 -1.53 -8.03
N VAL A 156 -7.18 -2.48 -7.99
CA VAL A 156 -6.86 -3.91 -7.91
C VAL A 156 -7.48 -4.58 -9.12
N TRP A 157 -6.67 -5.32 -9.88
CA TRP A 157 -7.13 -6.17 -10.96
C TRP A 157 -7.20 -7.60 -10.47
N VAL A 158 -8.35 -8.23 -10.62
CA VAL A 158 -8.61 -9.61 -10.22
C VAL A 158 -8.97 -10.42 -11.46
N ARG A 159 -8.39 -11.58 -11.64
CA ARG A 159 -8.76 -12.49 -12.73
C ARG A 159 -10.20 -12.93 -12.56
N GLU A 160 -10.96 -12.93 -13.63
CA GLU A 160 -12.40 -13.27 -13.60
C GLU A 160 -12.69 -14.72 -13.20
N ASP A 161 -11.74 -15.61 -13.46
CA ASP A 161 -11.79 -17.03 -13.09
C ASP A 161 -11.03 -17.35 -11.79
N ALA A 162 -10.67 -16.32 -11.01
CA ALA A 162 -9.89 -16.51 -9.79
C ALA A 162 -10.65 -17.29 -8.73
N GLU A 163 -9.98 -18.27 -8.15
CA GLU A 163 -10.50 -19.10 -7.08
C GLU A 163 -9.43 -19.31 -5.99
N ILE A 164 -9.88 -19.50 -4.77
CA ILE A 164 -9.04 -19.91 -3.63
C ILE A 164 -9.64 -21.20 -3.06
N GLY A 165 -8.97 -22.34 -3.31
CA GLY A 165 -9.56 -23.65 -3.10
C GLY A 165 -10.74 -23.85 -4.06
N ASP A 166 -11.92 -24.09 -3.49
CA ASP A 166 -13.21 -24.22 -4.19
C ASP A 166 -14.04 -22.92 -4.17
N LYS A 167 -13.49 -21.84 -3.61
CA LYS A 167 -14.17 -20.57 -3.38
C LYS A 167 -13.86 -19.56 -4.48
N LYS A 168 -14.90 -19.15 -5.19
CA LYS A 168 -14.80 -18.15 -6.24
C LYS A 168 -14.53 -16.75 -5.67
N ILE A 169 -13.63 -16.01 -6.35
CA ILE A 169 -13.36 -14.61 -6.04
C ILE A 169 -14.26 -13.74 -6.91
N THR A 170 -15.01 -12.85 -6.26
CA THR A 170 -15.86 -11.85 -6.92
C THR A 170 -15.54 -10.46 -6.41
N GLY A 171 -16.14 -9.43 -6.99
CA GLY A 171 -15.98 -8.08 -6.44
C GLY A 171 -16.47 -7.00 -7.38
N SER A 172 -16.62 -5.82 -6.80
CA SER A 172 -17.02 -4.60 -7.47
C SER A 172 -16.47 -3.38 -6.72
N ASN A 173 -16.51 -2.20 -7.34
CA ASN A 173 -16.08 -0.95 -6.70
C ASN A 173 -16.86 -0.63 -5.41
N LYS A 174 -18.11 -1.12 -5.29
CA LYS A 174 -18.97 -0.86 -4.13
C LYS A 174 -18.82 -1.91 -3.03
N GLU A 175 -18.66 -3.16 -3.40
CA GLU A 175 -18.63 -4.28 -2.45
C GLU A 175 -17.21 -4.65 -2.01
N GLY A 176 -16.19 -4.20 -2.74
CA GLY A 176 -14.81 -4.62 -2.54
C GLY A 176 -14.50 -5.94 -3.23
N ILE A 177 -13.66 -6.76 -2.64
CA ILE A 177 -13.21 -8.05 -3.17
C ILE A 177 -13.67 -9.16 -2.23
N LEU A 178 -14.48 -10.07 -2.74
CA LEU A 178 -15.17 -11.08 -1.94
C LEU A 178 -14.65 -12.48 -2.25
N VAL A 179 -14.36 -13.23 -1.19
CA VAL A 179 -14.23 -14.69 -1.22
C VAL A 179 -15.49 -15.21 -0.55
N GLU A 180 -16.43 -15.74 -1.32
CA GLU A 180 -17.81 -16.00 -0.90
C GLU A 180 -18.52 -14.72 -0.40
N ARG A 181 -18.70 -14.56 0.92
CA ARG A 181 -19.28 -13.39 1.57
C ARG A 181 -18.27 -12.56 2.36
N PHE A 182 -17.02 -13.02 2.41
CA PHE A 182 -15.96 -12.36 3.15
C PHE A 182 -15.27 -11.31 2.26
N ASN A 183 -15.34 -10.05 2.67
CA ASN A 183 -14.61 -8.98 1.98
C ASN A 183 -13.14 -8.98 2.44
N VAL A 184 -12.26 -9.43 1.56
CA VAL A 184 -10.82 -9.60 1.86
C VAL A 184 -10.07 -8.27 2.03
N ILE A 185 -10.71 -7.15 1.69
CA ILE A 185 -10.16 -5.81 1.84
C ILE A 185 -10.97 -4.93 2.81
N GLU A 186 -11.94 -5.48 3.56
CA GLU A 186 -12.79 -4.68 4.45
C GLU A 186 -11.99 -3.88 5.47
N LYS A 187 -11.06 -4.54 6.15
CA LYS A 187 -10.17 -3.95 7.15
C LYS A 187 -8.78 -4.53 6.99
N LEU A 188 -7.81 -3.68 6.72
CA LEU A 188 -6.42 -4.11 6.58
C LEU A 188 -5.51 -3.33 7.54
N ILE A 189 -4.34 -3.89 7.78
CA ILE A 189 -3.23 -3.20 8.44
C ILE A 189 -2.10 -3.12 7.43
N LEU A 190 -1.68 -1.91 7.10
CA LEU A 190 -0.66 -1.62 6.10
C LEU A 190 0.56 -0.95 6.74
N GLY A 191 1.73 -1.24 6.19
CA GLY A 191 2.97 -0.58 6.59
C GLY A 191 3.57 -1.06 7.92
N GLY A 192 4.40 -0.21 8.49
CA GLY A 192 5.10 -0.44 9.74
C GLY A 192 4.38 0.11 10.97
N GLU A 193 5.03 0.02 12.11
CA GLU A 193 4.60 0.57 13.41
C GLU A 193 3.20 0.10 13.87
N SER A 194 2.73 -1.03 13.37
CA SER A 194 1.40 -1.58 13.71
C SER A 194 1.23 -1.89 15.20
N LYS A 195 2.33 -2.18 15.92
CA LYS A 195 2.33 -2.38 17.38
C LYS A 195 1.97 -1.10 18.14
N TYR A 196 2.19 0.06 17.52
CA TYR A 196 1.82 1.38 18.05
C TYR A 196 0.48 1.88 17.51
N GLY A 197 -0.30 1.00 16.85
CA GLY A 197 -1.63 1.31 16.33
C GLY A 197 -1.65 1.98 14.96
N PHE A 198 -0.53 2.03 14.25
CA PHE A 198 -0.44 2.59 12.90
C PHE A 198 -1.01 1.65 11.84
N GLY A 199 -1.38 2.21 10.70
CA GLY A 199 -1.67 1.48 9.48
C GLY A 199 -3.05 0.86 9.37
N HIS A 200 -3.96 1.10 10.32
CA HIS A 200 -5.33 0.62 10.22
C HIS A 200 -6.11 1.35 9.13
N VAL A 201 -6.59 0.59 8.15
CA VAL A 201 -7.39 1.11 7.03
C VAL A 201 -8.71 0.37 6.92
N LEU A 202 -9.75 1.10 6.49
CA LEU A 202 -11.09 0.58 6.27
C LEU A 202 -11.49 0.81 4.82
N PHE A 203 -11.97 -0.23 4.14
CA PHE A 203 -12.56 -0.08 2.81
C PHE A 203 -13.73 0.91 2.86
N ASP A 204 -13.64 1.94 2.03
CA ASP A 204 -14.58 3.05 2.00
C ASP A 204 -14.70 3.54 0.56
N PRO A 205 -15.60 2.94 -0.25
CA PRO A 205 -15.72 3.26 -1.65
C PRO A 205 -16.14 4.74 -1.85
N ILE A 206 -15.56 5.38 -2.84
CA ILE A 206 -15.82 6.77 -3.19
C ILE A 206 -16.46 6.82 -4.56
N ASP A 207 -17.61 7.46 -4.67
CA ASP A 207 -18.24 7.73 -5.95
C ASP A 207 -17.51 8.89 -6.68
N GLY A 208 -17.33 8.73 -8.00
CA GLY A 208 -16.79 9.79 -8.86
C GLY A 208 -15.26 9.90 -8.90
N VAL A 209 -14.52 9.28 -8.01
CA VAL A 209 -13.06 9.21 -8.09
C VAL A 209 -12.67 8.08 -9.05
N ARG A 210 -12.05 8.44 -10.18
CA ARG A 210 -11.56 7.48 -11.19
C ARG A 210 -10.04 7.40 -11.13
N PHE A 211 -9.55 6.19 -11.06
CA PHE A 211 -8.13 5.93 -11.25
C PHE A 211 -7.78 6.06 -12.74
N PRO A 212 -6.69 6.73 -13.14
CA PRO A 212 -6.42 7.09 -14.53
C PRO A 212 -5.81 5.91 -15.31
N VAL A 213 -6.52 4.81 -15.41
CA VAL A 213 -6.13 3.64 -16.22
C VAL A 213 -7.26 3.23 -17.15
N ALA A 214 -6.90 2.84 -18.35
CA ALA A 214 -7.85 2.22 -19.27
C ALA A 214 -7.85 0.70 -19.06
N PRO A 215 -9.04 0.05 -19.10
CA PRO A 215 -9.13 -1.39 -19.00
C PRO A 215 -8.31 -2.08 -20.09
N CYS A 216 -7.74 -3.23 -19.79
CA CYS A 216 -7.01 -4.03 -20.75
C CYS A 216 -7.63 -5.41 -20.90
N GLU A 217 -7.84 -5.83 -22.15
CA GLU A 217 -8.56 -7.04 -22.54
C GLU A 217 -7.63 -8.22 -22.92
N THR A 218 -6.43 -8.30 -22.35
CA THR A 218 -5.47 -9.36 -22.71
C THR A 218 -5.17 -10.31 -21.57
N GLU A 219 -4.70 -11.54 -21.87
CA GLU A 219 -4.25 -12.51 -20.86
C GLU A 219 -3.15 -11.95 -19.96
N GLU A 220 -2.25 -11.14 -20.52
CA GLU A 220 -1.32 -10.32 -19.77
C GLU A 220 -1.97 -8.98 -19.45
N LEU A 221 -1.98 -8.57 -18.19
CA LEU A 221 -2.47 -7.25 -17.81
C LEU A 221 -1.59 -6.17 -18.43
N LYS A 222 -2.05 -5.58 -19.52
CA LYS A 222 -1.43 -4.40 -20.17
C LYS A 222 -2.23 -3.18 -19.79
N ILE A 223 -1.62 -2.26 -19.08
CA ILE A 223 -2.26 -1.03 -18.63
C ILE A 223 -1.82 0.10 -19.55
N LYS A 224 -2.78 0.76 -20.18
CA LYS A 224 -2.52 2.00 -20.91
C LYS A 224 -2.60 3.16 -19.94
N LEU A 225 -1.50 3.84 -19.74
CA LEU A 225 -1.46 5.06 -18.92
C LEU A 225 -1.98 6.22 -19.76
N ASN A 226 -2.96 6.95 -19.22
CA ASN A 226 -3.52 8.14 -19.87
C ASN A 226 -2.64 9.38 -19.66
N ASP A 227 -1.72 9.32 -18.70
CA ASP A 227 -0.81 10.38 -18.29
C ASP A 227 0.59 9.82 -18.07
N ASN A 228 1.56 10.72 -17.83
CA ASN A 228 2.97 10.37 -17.66
C ASN A 228 3.33 9.85 -16.26
N TYR A 229 2.40 9.24 -15.52
CA TYR A 229 2.75 8.63 -14.23
C TYR A 229 2.82 7.11 -14.30
N ILE A 230 3.75 6.57 -13.54
CA ILE A 230 3.86 5.14 -13.30
C ILE A 230 3.04 4.83 -12.05
N ILE A 231 2.03 3.98 -12.20
CA ILE A 231 1.08 3.63 -11.14
C ILE A 231 1.48 2.36 -10.36
N ALA A 232 2.62 1.78 -10.69
CA ALA A 232 3.17 0.59 -10.06
C ALA A 232 4.70 0.55 -10.29
N HIS A 233 5.39 -0.41 -9.66
CA HIS A 233 6.79 -0.65 -9.98
C HIS A 233 6.95 -1.35 -11.34
N LEU A 234 8.10 -1.14 -11.96
CA LEU A 234 8.46 -1.76 -13.23
C LEU A 234 9.50 -2.85 -13.02
N LYS A 235 9.39 -3.93 -13.78
CA LYS A 235 10.49 -4.88 -13.87
C LYS A 235 11.65 -4.23 -14.63
N TYR A 236 12.81 -4.16 -13.98
CA TYR A 236 14.00 -3.63 -14.62
C TYR A 236 14.44 -4.49 -15.82
N SER A 237 14.74 -3.84 -16.93
CA SER A 237 15.41 -4.46 -18.07
C SER A 237 16.45 -3.49 -18.65
N LYS A 238 17.51 -4.02 -19.28
CA LYS A 238 18.63 -3.20 -19.82
C LYS A 238 18.24 -2.15 -20.85
N GLY A 239 17.03 -2.19 -21.39
CA GLY A 239 16.54 -1.24 -22.40
C GLY A 239 15.64 -0.14 -21.86
N VAL A 240 15.28 -0.19 -20.59
CA VAL A 240 14.38 0.82 -19.99
C VAL A 240 15.12 2.13 -19.81
N LYS A 241 14.64 3.17 -20.50
CA LYS A 241 15.09 4.55 -20.30
C LYS A 241 14.15 5.20 -19.28
N PHE A 242 14.73 5.79 -18.25
CA PHE A 242 13.97 6.54 -17.25
C PHE A 242 14.67 7.86 -16.95
N LYS A 243 13.92 8.80 -16.37
CA LYS A 243 14.42 10.10 -15.92
C LYS A 243 13.94 10.29 -14.48
N GLY A 244 14.85 10.64 -13.58
CA GLY A 244 14.60 10.81 -12.14
C GLY A 244 15.29 9.74 -11.32
N ASP A 245 14.96 9.72 -10.02
CA ASP A 245 15.56 8.80 -9.07
C ASP A 245 14.93 7.40 -9.19
N VAL A 246 15.74 6.38 -8.90
CA VAL A 246 15.33 4.98 -8.93
C VAL A 246 15.51 4.40 -7.54
N GLU A 247 14.44 3.83 -7.03
CA GLU A 247 14.46 3.05 -5.80
C GLU A 247 14.22 1.57 -6.12
N LEU A 248 15.08 0.70 -5.63
CA LEU A 248 14.84 -0.74 -5.70
C LEU A 248 13.71 -1.11 -4.74
N LEU A 249 12.69 -1.78 -5.25
CA LEU A 249 11.61 -2.31 -4.41
C LEU A 249 12.13 -3.55 -3.68
N THR A 250 12.70 -3.33 -2.50
CA THR A 250 13.19 -4.39 -1.62
C THR A 250 12.14 -4.75 -0.56
N GLY A 251 12.28 -5.93 0.04
CA GLY A 251 11.45 -6.33 1.17
C GLY A 251 11.81 -7.72 1.66
N ARG A 252 11.32 -8.04 2.85
CA ARG A 252 11.48 -9.36 3.42
C ARG A 252 10.35 -10.26 2.92
N GLY A 253 10.68 -11.51 2.59
CA GLY A 253 9.69 -12.58 2.45
C GLY A 253 9.10 -12.96 3.81
N TYR A 254 8.20 -13.91 3.80
CA TYR A 254 7.69 -14.49 5.04
C TYR A 254 8.86 -15.11 5.82
N TYR A 255 9.03 -14.68 7.07
CA TYR A 255 10.04 -15.21 7.98
C TYR A 255 9.40 -16.17 8.98
N ASP A 256 9.84 -17.42 8.98
CA ASP A 256 9.50 -18.38 10.03
C ASP A 256 10.67 -18.46 11.02
N PRO A 257 10.51 -17.99 12.25
CA PRO A 257 11.58 -18.02 13.25
C PRO A 257 11.97 -19.45 13.69
N LYS A 258 11.15 -20.46 13.35
CA LYS A 258 11.43 -21.88 13.68
C LYS A 258 12.27 -22.57 12.62
N VAL A 259 12.46 -21.96 11.46
CA VAL A 259 13.28 -22.49 10.38
C VAL A 259 14.52 -21.62 10.23
N SER A 260 15.67 -22.15 10.69
CA SER A 260 16.96 -21.42 10.70
C SER A 260 17.53 -21.08 9.31
N ASP A 261 17.03 -21.70 8.26
CA ASP A 261 17.49 -21.56 6.87
C ASP A 261 16.51 -20.84 5.95
N SER A 262 15.74 -19.87 6.47
CA SER A 262 14.90 -19.03 5.61
C SER A 262 15.80 -18.16 4.73
N LYS A 263 16.27 -18.70 3.60
CA LYS A 263 16.81 -17.90 2.50
C LYS A 263 15.77 -16.85 2.15
N ALA A 264 16.21 -15.61 1.97
CA ALA A 264 15.37 -14.56 1.42
C ALA A 264 14.71 -15.15 0.16
N SER A 265 13.41 -15.42 0.23
CA SER A 265 12.70 -16.00 -0.91
C SER A 265 12.78 -14.98 -2.04
N ASP A 266 13.07 -15.45 -3.25
CA ASP A 266 12.89 -14.67 -4.46
C ASP A 266 11.46 -14.19 -4.49
N MET A 267 11.27 -12.92 -4.12
CA MET A 267 9.96 -12.28 -4.19
C MET A 267 9.77 -11.71 -5.58
N PRO A 268 8.59 -11.87 -6.16
CA PRO A 268 8.28 -11.33 -7.48
C PRO A 268 8.26 -9.82 -7.50
#